data_c3730416ea58f835fa18f1a828236b05
#
_entry.id   c3730416ea58f835fa18f1a828236b05
#
_cell.length_a   1.000
_cell.length_b   1.000
_cell.length_c   1.000
_cell.angle_alpha   90.00
_cell.angle_beta   90.00
_cell.angle_gamma   90.00
#
_symmetry.space_group_name_H-M   'P 1'
#
loop_
_entity.id
_entity.type
_entity.pdbx_description
1 polymer ?
#
loop_
_entity_poly.entity_id
_entity_poly.type
_entity_poly.pdbx_seq_one_letter_code
_entity_poly.pdbx_strand_id
1 'polypeptide(L)'
;MRDLKIPDQRHPEKAHRPVSEQPKKPSWIRVKAPVSEGYKKTRDIMRENRLVTVCEEAGCPNVGECWGQGHATMMIMGEICTRGCTFCNVATGKPQTLDAFEPGRVAHAVAKLGLNHVVVTSVDRDDLEDGGAEHFAQTIRAIRHRSPDTTIEVLTPDFLKCDPAVLEIVVAARPDVFNHNLETVPGLYPEVRPGARYFHSLRLLQRVKELDPTMFTKSGIMVGLGEDRQSVLQVMDDMRAADVDFLTIGQYLQPTPRHHRVDRFVTPEEFKGYERAAYGKGFLMVSATPLTRSSYHAGDDFARLRAARLAKLGTA
;
A
#
# COMPACT_ATOMS: atom_id res chain seq x y z
N MET A 1 -7.38 -8.76 -24.79
CA MET A 1 -8.27 -9.49 -23.87
C MET A 1 -7.36 -10.08 -22.81
N ARG A 2 -7.37 -9.56 -21.56
CA ARG A 2 -6.77 -10.32 -20.46
C ARG A 2 -7.69 -11.53 -20.27
N ASP A 3 -7.16 -12.73 -20.41
CA ASP A 3 -7.87 -13.95 -20.03
C ASP A 3 -8.35 -13.78 -18.59
N LEU A 4 -9.67 -13.83 -18.40
CA LEU A 4 -10.29 -13.94 -17.08
C LEU A 4 -9.80 -15.29 -16.52
N LYS A 5 -8.63 -15.27 -15.85
CA LYS A 5 -8.12 -16.45 -15.13
C LYS A 5 -9.23 -16.90 -14.19
N ILE A 6 -9.59 -18.17 -14.29
CA ILE A 6 -10.57 -18.78 -13.42
C ILE A 6 -10.19 -18.46 -11.96
N PRO A 7 -11.11 -18.00 -11.10
CA PRO A 7 -10.80 -17.55 -9.73
C PRO A 7 -9.90 -18.50 -8.92
N ASP A 8 -10.04 -19.81 -9.11
CA ASP A 8 -9.24 -20.83 -8.45
C ASP A 8 -7.78 -20.90 -8.94
N GLN A 9 -7.47 -20.36 -10.14
CA GLN A 9 -6.09 -20.28 -10.65
C GLN A 9 -5.36 -19.01 -10.19
N ARG A 10 -6.10 -17.94 -9.81
CA ARG A 10 -5.50 -16.69 -9.33
C ARG A 10 -4.93 -16.81 -7.92
N HIS A 11 -5.54 -17.65 -7.09
CA HIS A 11 -5.21 -17.84 -5.68
C HIS A 11 -5.18 -19.32 -5.31
N PRO A 12 -4.20 -20.10 -5.79
CA PRO A 12 -4.14 -21.54 -5.54
C PRO A 12 -4.09 -21.85 -4.03
N GLU A 13 -3.47 -20.99 -3.22
CA GLU A 13 -3.38 -21.15 -1.77
C GLU A 13 -4.73 -20.94 -1.05
N LYS A 14 -5.69 -20.29 -1.71
CA LYS A 14 -7.04 -20.08 -1.16
C LYS A 14 -8.06 -21.13 -1.64
N ALA A 15 -7.70 -22.00 -2.58
CA ALA A 15 -8.61 -22.98 -3.18
C ALA A 15 -9.28 -23.91 -2.12
N HIS A 16 -8.57 -24.23 -1.04
CA HIS A 16 -9.04 -25.08 0.05
C HIS A 16 -9.67 -24.34 1.24
N ARG A 17 -9.70 -23.00 1.20
CA ARG A 17 -10.35 -22.23 2.27
C ARG A 17 -11.86 -22.36 2.20
N PRO A 18 -12.54 -22.40 3.36
CA PRO A 18 -14.00 -22.43 3.39
C PRO A 18 -14.57 -21.16 2.73
N VAL A 19 -15.67 -21.34 2.01
CA VAL A 19 -16.43 -20.21 1.46
C VAL A 19 -17.19 -19.55 2.61
N SER A 20 -16.99 -18.24 2.79
CA SER A 20 -17.69 -17.44 3.79
C SER A 20 -18.77 -16.57 3.14
N GLU A 21 -19.89 -16.40 3.82
CA GLU A 21 -20.89 -15.41 3.41
C GLU A 21 -20.34 -14.00 3.63
N GLN A 22 -20.53 -13.13 2.63
CA GLN A 22 -20.18 -11.73 2.76
C GLN A 22 -21.34 -10.96 3.39
N PRO A 23 -21.13 -10.27 4.53
CA PRO A 23 -22.18 -9.45 5.10
C PRO A 23 -22.54 -8.29 4.15
N LYS A 24 -23.81 -7.89 4.17
CA LYS A 24 -24.29 -6.78 3.34
C LYS A 24 -23.53 -5.49 3.71
N LYS A 25 -22.94 -4.84 2.70
CA LYS A 25 -22.25 -3.56 2.89
C LYS A 25 -23.21 -2.49 3.40
N PRO A 26 -22.87 -1.76 4.45
CA PRO A 26 -23.70 -0.68 4.97
C PRO A 26 -23.70 0.53 4.03
N SER A 27 -24.66 1.44 4.26
CA SER A 27 -24.91 2.58 3.38
C SER A 27 -23.76 3.60 3.28
N TRP A 28 -22.84 3.61 4.25
CA TRP A 28 -21.68 4.49 4.26
C TRP A 28 -20.49 3.96 3.42
N ILE A 29 -20.53 2.72 2.97
CA ILE A 29 -19.54 2.17 2.03
C ILE A 29 -20.07 2.35 0.60
N ARG A 30 -19.81 3.53 0.02
CA ARG A 30 -20.21 3.86 -1.35
C ARG A 30 -19.01 4.24 -2.18
N VAL A 31 -18.92 3.71 -3.38
CA VAL A 31 -17.83 3.93 -4.33
C VAL A 31 -18.34 4.58 -5.60
N LYS A 32 -17.48 5.36 -6.27
CA LYS A 32 -17.79 5.94 -7.57
C LYS A 32 -17.56 4.92 -8.68
N ALA A 33 -18.51 4.83 -9.62
CA ALA A 33 -18.36 3.95 -10.78
C ALA A 33 -17.20 4.42 -11.69
N PRO A 34 -16.41 3.48 -12.28
CA PRO A 34 -15.24 3.79 -13.10
C PRO A 34 -15.63 4.13 -14.56
N VAL A 35 -16.42 5.19 -14.76
CA VAL A 35 -17.00 5.53 -16.06
C VAL A 35 -16.55 6.89 -16.62
N SER A 36 -15.77 7.70 -15.84
CA SER A 36 -15.33 9.03 -16.25
C SER A 36 -14.32 9.00 -17.41
N GLU A 37 -14.19 10.10 -18.15
CA GLU A 37 -13.17 10.25 -19.20
C GLU A 37 -11.75 10.20 -18.62
N GLY A 38 -11.52 10.81 -17.46
CA GLY A 38 -10.25 10.73 -16.74
C GLY A 38 -9.86 9.29 -16.41
N TYR A 39 -10.83 8.46 -15.98
CA TYR A 39 -10.62 7.04 -15.76
C TYR A 39 -10.16 6.33 -17.04
N LYS A 40 -10.85 6.57 -18.16
CA LYS A 40 -10.49 5.97 -19.46
C LYS A 40 -9.09 6.37 -19.89
N LYS A 41 -8.76 7.67 -19.82
CA LYS A 41 -7.44 8.21 -20.15
C LYS A 41 -6.33 7.54 -19.32
N THR A 42 -6.51 7.47 -17.99
CA THR A 42 -5.53 6.83 -17.08
C THR A 42 -5.37 5.35 -17.44
N ARG A 43 -6.47 4.62 -17.63
CA ARG A 43 -6.45 3.22 -18.04
C ARG A 43 -5.67 3.00 -19.34
N ASP A 44 -5.93 3.84 -20.35
CA ASP A 44 -5.31 3.70 -21.66
C ASP A 44 -3.79 3.96 -21.58
N ILE A 45 -3.35 4.95 -20.79
CA ILE A 45 -1.92 5.18 -20.52
C ILE A 45 -1.28 3.96 -19.85
N MET A 46 -1.94 3.33 -18.83
CA MET A 46 -1.41 2.12 -18.19
C MET A 46 -1.25 0.98 -19.20
N ARG A 47 -2.24 0.75 -20.06
CA ARG A 47 -2.20 -0.31 -21.07
C ARG A 47 -1.17 -0.09 -22.16
N GLU A 48 -1.07 1.15 -22.69
CA GLU A 48 -0.06 1.53 -23.69
C GLU A 48 1.37 1.28 -23.18
N ASN A 49 1.61 1.52 -21.90
CA ASN A 49 2.89 1.31 -21.26
C ASN A 49 3.07 -0.10 -20.68
N ARG A 50 2.10 -1.00 -20.84
CA ARG A 50 2.11 -2.37 -20.29
C ARG A 50 2.39 -2.39 -18.79
N LEU A 51 1.80 -1.45 -18.04
CA LEU A 51 1.98 -1.32 -16.60
C LEU A 51 0.87 -2.05 -15.85
N VAL A 52 1.24 -2.58 -14.72
CA VAL A 52 0.33 -3.19 -13.73
C VAL A 52 0.04 -2.16 -12.64
N THR A 53 -1.18 -2.16 -12.13
CA THR A 53 -1.57 -1.29 -11.03
C THR A 53 -2.19 -2.11 -9.90
N VAL A 54 -1.85 -1.79 -8.66
CA VAL A 54 -2.51 -2.40 -7.51
C VAL A 54 -4.00 -2.05 -7.46
N CYS A 55 -4.39 -0.92 -8.09
CA CYS A 55 -5.79 -0.51 -8.17
C CYS A 55 -6.67 -1.53 -8.88
N GLU A 56 -6.17 -2.14 -9.97
CA GLU A 56 -6.86 -3.22 -10.69
C GLU A 56 -6.66 -4.57 -10.00
N GLU A 57 -5.41 -4.91 -9.66
CA GLU A 57 -5.07 -6.23 -9.14
C GLU A 57 -5.70 -6.50 -7.76
N ALA A 58 -5.69 -5.52 -6.88
CA ALA A 58 -6.33 -5.62 -5.57
C ALA A 58 -7.86 -5.41 -5.60
N GLY A 59 -8.43 -5.02 -6.73
CA GLY A 59 -9.86 -4.68 -6.82
C GLY A 59 -10.21 -3.47 -5.96
N CYS A 60 -9.39 -2.40 -6.02
CA CYS A 60 -9.53 -1.23 -5.17
C CYS A 60 -10.89 -0.53 -5.36
N PRO A 61 -11.66 -0.27 -4.27
CA PRO A 61 -12.95 0.38 -4.37
C PRO A 61 -12.86 1.83 -4.90
N ASN A 62 -11.70 2.47 -4.77
CA ASN A 62 -11.51 3.88 -5.13
C ASN A 62 -11.02 4.09 -6.57
N VAL A 63 -10.85 3.02 -7.37
CA VAL A 63 -10.28 3.10 -8.73
C VAL A 63 -11.02 4.11 -9.62
N GLY A 64 -12.35 4.17 -9.53
CA GLY A 64 -13.17 5.11 -10.33
C GLY A 64 -12.92 6.57 -9.99
N GLU A 65 -12.61 6.87 -8.73
CA GLU A 65 -12.29 8.23 -8.27
C GLU A 65 -10.83 8.59 -8.55
N CYS A 66 -9.89 7.75 -8.09
CA CYS A 66 -8.46 8.01 -8.26
C CYS A 66 -8.06 8.17 -9.73
N TRP A 67 -8.47 7.23 -10.57
CA TRP A 67 -8.16 7.29 -12.00
C TRP A 67 -8.92 8.40 -12.74
N GLY A 68 -10.10 8.78 -12.22
CA GLY A 68 -10.83 9.95 -12.69
C GLY A 68 -10.05 11.25 -12.52
N GLN A 69 -9.18 11.30 -11.51
CA GLN A 69 -8.27 12.40 -11.19
C GLN A 69 -6.85 12.21 -11.74
N GLY A 70 -6.60 11.13 -12.48
CA GLY A 70 -5.30 10.79 -13.03
C GLY A 70 -4.35 10.09 -12.06
N HIS A 71 -4.78 9.78 -10.83
CA HIS A 71 -3.94 9.15 -9.81
C HIS A 71 -3.99 7.62 -9.95
N ALA A 72 -2.85 6.97 -10.11
CA ALA A 72 -2.73 5.51 -10.12
C ALA A 72 -1.52 5.08 -9.27
N THR A 73 -1.66 3.94 -8.60
CA THR A 73 -0.55 3.32 -7.88
C THR A 73 0.08 2.29 -8.77
N MET A 74 1.33 2.53 -9.15
CA MET A 74 2.11 1.65 -10.01
C MET A 74 2.52 0.40 -9.23
N MET A 75 2.23 -0.78 -9.76
CA MET A 75 2.69 -2.04 -9.18
C MET A 75 3.77 -2.63 -10.09
N ILE A 76 5.01 -2.63 -9.59
CA ILE A 76 6.20 -3.10 -10.32
C ILE A 76 6.49 -4.58 -10.02
N MET A 77 7.41 -5.17 -10.79
CA MET A 77 7.87 -6.56 -10.70
C MET A 77 6.81 -7.61 -11.07
N GLY A 78 5.82 -7.20 -11.87
CA GLY A 78 4.78 -8.08 -12.39
C GLY A 78 3.51 -8.14 -11.53
N GLU A 79 2.68 -9.16 -11.79
CA GLU A 79 1.33 -9.30 -11.22
C GLU A 79 1.17 -10.54 -10.32
N ILE A 80 2.25 -11.30 -10.10
CA ILE A 80 2.23 -12.55 -9.32
C ILE A 80 3.10 -12.38 -8.08
N CYS A 81 2.48 -12.53 -6.90
CA CYS A 81 3.14 -12.42 -5.60
C CYS A 81 3.60 -13.79 -5.11
N THR A 82 4.75 -13.86 -4.43
CA THR A 82 5.25 -15.08 -3.80
C THR A 82 4.57 -15.40 -2.47
N ARG A 83 3.77 -14.47 -1.91
CA ARG A 83 3.10 -14.63 -0.62
C ARG A 83 1.59 -14.63 -0.73
N GLY A 84 0.95 -15.53 0.05
CA GLY A 84 -0.50 -15.74 0.07
C GLY A 84 -1.19 -15.05 1.23
N CYS A 85 -1.11 -13.72 1.35
CA CYS A 85 -1.88 -12.97 2.34
C CYS A 85 -3.38 -13.18 2.13
N THR A 86 -4.11 -13.56 3.20
CA THR A 86 -5.50 -14.04 3.06
C THR A 86 -6.51 -12.96 2.71
N PHE A 87 -6.14 -11.69 2.95
CA PHE A 87 -6.93 -10.52 2.60
C PHE A 87 -6.69 -10.02 1.17
N CYS A 88 -5.54 -10.36 0.57
CA CYS A 88 -5.05 -9.74 -0.66
C CYS A 88 -5.62 -10.40 -1.92
N ASN A 89 -6.03 -9.60 -2.89
CA ASN A 89 -6.58 -10.07 -4.18
C ASN A 89 -5.53 -10.15 -5.30
N VAL A 90 -4.28 -9.79 -5.04
CA VAL A 90 -3.18 -9.95 -6.00
C VAL A 90 -2.92 -11.43 -6.22
N ALA A 91 -2.74 -11.85 -7.48
CA ALA A 91 -2.50 -13.24 -7.84
C ALA A 91 -1.23 -13.78 -7.18
N THR A 92 -1.24 -15.07 -6.83
CA THR A 92 -0.11 -15.74 -6.17
C THR A 92 0.46 -16.86 -7.01
N GLY A 93 1.74 -17.15 -6.85
CA GLY A 93 2.40 -18.22 -7.58
C GLY A 93 3.88 -17.96 -7.83
N LYS A 94 4.41 -18.53 -8.92
CA LYS A 94 5.79 -18.30 -9.36
C LYS A 94 5.83 -17.08 -10.28
N PRO A 95 6.50 -15.98 -9.87
CA PRO A 95 6.63 -14.80 -10.71
C PRO A 95 7.48 -15.04 -11.96
N GLN A 96 7.32 -14.16 -12.94
CA GLN A 96 8.19 -14.13 -14.12
C GLN A 96 9.51 -13.39 -13.82
N THR A 97 10.49 -13.54 -14.71
CA THR A 97 11.72 -12.76 -14.67
C THR A 97 11.43 -11.27 -14.69
N LEU A 98 12.23 -10.48 -13.98
CA LEU A 98 12.11 -9.02 -13.97
C LEU A 98 12.29 -8.44 -15.38
N ASP A 99 11.47 -7.47 -15.70
CA ASP A 99 11.60 -6.70 -16.95
C ASP A 99 12.49 -5.47 -16.69
N ALA A 100 13.71 -5.50 -17.20
CA ALA A 100 14.69 -4.41 -17.06
C ALA A 100 14.21 -3.06 -17.63
N PHE A 101 13.20 -3.05 -18.52
CA PHE A 101 12.64 -1.82 -19.08
C PHE A 101 11.44 -1.26 -18.29
N GLU A 102 10.93 -1.98 -17.31
CA GLU A 102 9.78 -1.56 -16.50
C GLU A 102 10.03 -0.21 -15.80
N PRO A 103 11.18 0.08 -15.15
CA PRO A 103 11.45 1.37 -14.52
C PRO A 103 11.31 2.55 -15.49
N GLY A 104 11.81 2.41 -16.72
CA GLY A 104 11.70 3.43 -17.77
C GLY A 104 10.26 3.65 -18.24
N ARG A 105 9.46 2.58 -18.34
CA ARG A 105 8.03 2.68 -18.72
C ARG A 105 7.20 3.33 -17.61
N VAL A 106 7.48 3.00 -16.33
CA VAL A 106 6.85 3.65 -15.18
C VAL A 106 7.14 5.15 -15.21
N ALA A 107 8.41 5.55 -15.34
CA ALA A 107 8.80 6.96 -15.40
C ALA A 107 8.13 7.69 -16.59
N HIS A 108 8.00 7.01 -17.74
CA HIS A 108 7.28 7.56 -18.90
C HIS A 108 5.80 7.80 -18.61
N ALA A 109 5.11 6.84 -17.99
CA ALA A 109 3.71 6.97 -17.64
C ALA A 109 3.47 8.07 -16.60
N VAL A 110 4.33 8.19 -15.57
CA VAL A 110 4.28 9.25 -14.56
C VAL A 110 4.36 10.63 -15.22
N ALA A 111 5.32 10.82 -16.14
CA ALA A 111 5.46 12.07 -16.90
C ALA A 111 4.24 12.34 -17.80
N LYS A 112 3.75 11.32 -18.51
CA LYS A 112 2.58 11.44 -19.42
C LYS A 112 1.29 11.78 -18.66
N LEU A 113 1.14 11.30 -17.43
CA LEU A 113 0.02 11.64 -16.53
C LEU A 113 0.20 13.01 -15.88
N GLY A 114 1.42 13.58 -15.85
CA GLY A 114 1.72 14.85 -15.18
C GLY A 114 1.53 14.77 -13.66
N LEU A 115 1.96 13.66 -13.03
CA LEU A 115 1.72 13.44 -11.61
C LEU A 115 2.61 14.33 -10.75
N ASN A 116 2.01 15.07 -9.81
CA ASN A 116 2.74 15.77 -8.75
C ASN A 116 3.19 14.81 -7.64
N HIS A 117 2.51 13.68 -7.50
CA HIS A 117 2.82 12.63 -6.53
C HIS A 117 2.53 11.26 -7.15
N VAL A 118 3.45 10.31 -6.97
CA VAL A 118 3.28 8.93 -7.42
C VAL A 118 3.54 7.95 -6.28
N VAL A 119 2.71 6.91 -6.21
CA VAL A 119 2.95 5.77 -5.33
C VAL A 119 3.41 4.60 -6.18
N VAL A 120 4.56 4.04 -5.82
CA VAL A 120 5.14 2.84 -6.43
C VAL A 120 5.10 1.72 -5.39
N THR A 121 4.44 0.64 -5.72
CA THR A 121 4.39 -0.58 -4.91
C THR A 121 4.82 -1.78 -5.72
N SER A 122 4.89 -2.95 -5.11
CA SER A 122 5.23 -4.21 -5.79
C SER A 122 4.45 -5.39 -5.23
N VAL A 123 4.56 -6.51 -5.94
CA VAL A 123 4.35 -7.84 -5.35
C VAL A 123 5.54 -8.22 -4.45
N ASP A 124 5.36 -9.15 -3.51
CA ASP A 124 6.50 -9.79 -2.84
C ASP A 124 7.27 -10.67 -3.81
N ARG A 125 8.59 -10.58 -3.78
CA ARG A 125 9.55 -11.29 -4.63
C ARG A 125 10.57 -12.05 -3.79
N ASP A 126 10.08 -12.92 -2.88
CA ASP A 126 10.93 -13.81 -2.05
C ASP A 126 11.82 -14.76 -2.88
N ASP A 127 11.62 -14.80 -4.19
CA ASP A 127 12.43 -15.55 -5.17
C ASP A 127 13.68 -14.78 -5.64
N LEU A 128 13.79 -13.47 -5.32
CA LEU A 128 14.94 -12.63 -5.60
C LEU A 128 15.81 -12.47 -4.35
N GLU A 129 17.11 -12.45 -4.52
CA GLU A 129 18.09 -12.31 -3.43
C GLU A 129 17.92 -10.99 -2.67
N ASP A 130 17.62 -9.90 -3.40
CA ASP A 130 17.39 -8.57 -2.85
C ASP A 130 15.91 -8.22 -2.64
N GLY A 131 14.98 -9.18 -2.84
CA GLY A 131 13.54 -8.93 -2.75
C GLY A 131 13.02 -7.86 -3.71
N GLY A 132 13.82 -7.45 -4.71
CA GLY A 132 13.51 -6.40 -5.68
C GLY A 132 13.92 -4.99 -5.25
N ALA A 133 14.77 -4.84 -4.23
CA ALA A 133 15.23 -3.54 -3.73
C ALA A 133 15.90 -2.69 -4.81
N GLU A 134 16.78 -3.28 -5.64
CA GLU A 134 17.42 -2.55 -6.75
C GLU A 134 16.42 -2.14 -7.83
N HIS A 135 15.39 -2.95 -8.07
CA HIS A 135 14.34 -2.60 -9.04
C HIS A 135 13.50 -1.40 -8.55
N PHE A 136 13.22 -1.30 -7.24
CA PHE A 136 12.66 -0.09 -6.62
C PHE A 136 13.58 1.10 -6.83
N ALA A 137 14.87 0.96 -6.52
CA ALA A 137 15.84 2.04 -6.64
C ALA A 137 15.97 2.54 -8.09
N GLN A 138 16.01 1.65 -9.07
CA GLN A 138 16.00 2.00 -10.49
C GLN A 138 14.73 2.75 -10.89
N THR A 139 13.57 2.31 -10.39
CA THR A 139 12.28 2.98 -10.66
C THR A 139 12.26 4.39 -10.07
N ILE A 140 12.71 4.57 -8.83
CA ILE A 140 12.81 5.89 -8.19
C ILE A 140 13.73 6.81 -8.99
N ARG A 141 14.93 6.34 -9.36
CA ARG A 141 15.91 7.13 -10.14
C ARG A 141 15.36 7.51 -11.52
N ALA A 142 14.67 6.58 -12.20
CA ALA A 142 14.08 6.83 -13.52
C ALA A 142 12.96 7.87 -13.45
N ILE A 143 12.08 7.81 -12.43
CA ILE A 143 11.04 8.81 -12.20
C ILE A 143 11.68 10.17 -11.88
N ARG A 144 12.65 10.23 -10.96
CA ARG A 144 13.32 11.47 -10.55
C ARG A 144 14.02 12.15 -11.72
N HIS A 145 14.65 11.37 -12.59
CA HIS A 145 15.31 11.90 -13.80
C HIS A 145 14.33 12.52 -14.79
N ARG A 146 13.16 11.88 -14.98
CA ARG A 146 12.17 12.29 -16.01
C ARG A 146 11.17 13.33 -15.52
N SER A 147 10.86 13.31 -14.21
CA SER A 147 9.88 14.16 -13.53
C SER A 147 10.45 14.60 -12.17
N PRO A 148 11.43 15.54 -12.17
CA PRO A 148 12.20 15.90 -10.95
C PRO A 148 11.34 16.48 -9.83
N ASP A 149 10.22 17.14 -10.18
CA ASP A 149 9.32 17.77 -9.22
C ASP A 149 8.26 16.80 -8.65
N THR A 150 8.16 15.59 -9.22
CA THR A 150 7.21 14.57 -8.73
C THR A 150 7.69 14.02 -7.40
N THR A 151 6.85 14.07 -6.36
CA THR A 151 7.12 13.39 -5.10
C THR A 151 6.86 11.89 -5.24
N ILE A 152 7.74 11.08 -4.65
CA ILE A 152 7.73 9.62 -4.81
C ILE A 152 7.48 8.96 -3.45
N GLU A 153 6.37 8.27 -3.32
CA GLU A 153 6.11 7.34 -2.23
C GLU A 153 6.38 5.92 -2.69
N VAL A 154 7.13 5.14 -1.90
CA VAL A 154 7.27 3.71 -2.13
C VAL A 154 6.49 2.94 -1.08
N LEU A 155 5.73 1.93 -1.49
CA LEU A 155 5.09 0.95 -0.60
C LEU A 155 5.80 -0.39 -0.83
N THR A 156 6.75 -0.69 0.06
CA THR A 156 7.66 -1.84 -0.11
C THR A 156 7.14 -3.12 0.54
N PRO A 157 7.61 -4.30 0.11
CA PRO A 157 7.54 -5.52 0.91
C PRO A 157 8.36 -5.40 2.20
N ASP A 158 8.32 -6.43 3.05
CA ASP A 158 9.06 -6.42 4.32
C ASP A 158 10.51 -6.89 4.20
N PHE A 159 10.95 -7.37 3.03
CA PHE A 159 12.28 -7.93 2.77
C PHE A 159 12.70 -9.02 3.79
N LEU A 160 11.74 -9.76 4.38
CA LEU A 160 11.97 -10.68 5.50
C LEU A 160 13.04 -11.76 5.21
N LYS A 161 13.17 -12.18 3.94
CA LYS A 161 14.11 -13.23 3.53
C LYS A 161 15.42 -12.70 2.96
N CYS A 162 15.62 -11.40 2.95
CA CYS A 162 16.78 -10.75 2.37
C CYS A 162 17.79 -10.36 3.44
N ASP A 163 19.00 -10.04 3.01
CA ASP A 163 19.98 -9.39 3.89
C ASP A 163 19.42 -8.04 4.36
N PRO A 164 19.52 -7.68 5.64
CA PRO A 164 19.06 -6.38 6.15
C PRO A 164 19.63 -5.17 5.42
N ALA A 165 20.79 -5.30 4.78
CA ALA A 165 21.43 -4.23 4.00
C ALA A 165 20.64 -3.85 2.73
N VAL A 166 19.74 -4.70 2.23
CA VAL A 166 18.94 -4.40 1.03
C VAL A 166 18.03 -3.17 1.22
N LEU A 167 17.64 -2.88 2.46
CA LEU A 167 16.89 -1.67 2.78
C LEU A 167 17.65 -0.38 2.45
N GLU A 168 18.98 -0.40 2.62
CA GLU A 168 19.87 0.75 2.33
C GLU A 168 19.82 1.11 0.85
N ILE A 169 19.63 0.14 -0.05
CA ILE A 169 19.50 0.37 -1.50
C ILE A 169 18.29 1.26 -1.80
N VAL A 170 17.14 0.94 -1.19
CA VAL A 170 15.89 1.70 -1.41
C VAL A 170 15.98 3.08 -0.74
N VAL A 171 16.50 3.16 0.49
CA VAL A 171 16.66 4.44 1.22
C VAL A 171 17.64 5.35 0.49
N ALA A 172 18.76 4.83 -0.01
CA ALA A 172 19.77 5.60 -0.78
C ALA A 172 19.23 6.14 -2.11
N ALA A 173 18.19 5.51 -2.70
CA ALA A 173 17.51 6.04 -3.87
C ALA A 173 16.63 7.27 -3.55
N ARG A 174 16.42 7.59 -2.26
CA ARG A 174 15.76 8.79 -1.72
C ARG A 174 14.31 8.96 -2.21
N PRO A 175 13.38 8.01 -1.92
CA PRO A 175 11.96 8.32 -2.02
C PRO A 175 11.60 9.44 -1.02
N ASP A 176 10.54 10.17 -1.28
CA ASP A 176 10.06 11.23 -0.37
C ASP A 176 9.29 10.65 0.83
N VAL A 177 8.62 9.51 0.61
CA VAL A 177 7.89 8.75 1.65
C VAL A 177 8.23 7.27 1.52
N PHE A 178 8.67 6.67 2.61
CA PHE A 178 8.82 5.22 2.75
C PHE A 178 7.63 4.64 3.48
N ASN A 179 6.84 3.83 2.79
CA ASN A 179 5.65 3.18 3.30
C ASN A 179 5.84 1.66 3.37
N HIS A 180 5.46 1.07 4.50
CA HIS A 180 5.27 -0.36 4.68
C HIS A 180 4.09 -0.60 5.60
N ASN A 181 3.07 -1.31 5.12
CA ASN A 181 1.86 -1.56 5.91
C ASN A 181 2.03 -2.70 6.90
N LEU A 182 1.57 -2.50 8.13
CA LEU A 182 1.39 -3.58 9.11
C LEU A 182 0.15 -4.44 8.82
N GLU A 183 -0.83 -3.89 8.13
CA GLU A 183 -2.08 -4.49 7.65
C GLU A 183 -3.07 -4.86 8.74
N THR A 184 -2.63 -5.42 9.87
CA THR A 184 -3.49 -5.85 10.99
C THR A 184 -2.73 -5.89 12.33
N VAL A 185 -3.43 -6.24 13.40
CA VAL A 185 -2.87 -6.41 14.74
C VAL A 185 -2.06 -7.71 14.87
N PRO A 186 -1.07 -7.79 15.81
CA PRO A 186 -0.16 -8.95 15.93
C PRO A 186 -0.88 -10.28 16.08
N GLY A 187 -1.97 -10.32 16.87
CA GLY A 187 -2.74 -11.55 17.12
C GLY A 187 -3.38 -12.16 15.85
N LEU A 188 -3.61 -11.35 14.82
CA LEU A 188 -4.20 -11.81 13.56
C LEU A 188 -3.17 -12.14 12.47
N TYR A 189 -1.86 -11.89 12.69
CA TYR A 189 -0.83 -12.16 11.68
C TYR A 189 -0.81 -13.61 11.19
N PRO A 190 -0.91 -14.64 12.06
CA PRO A 190 -0.88 -16.04 11.60
C PRO A 190 -2.00 -16.38 10.62
N GLU A 191 -3.16 -15.75 10.74
CA GLU A 191 -4.31 -15.97 9.88
C GLU A 191 -4.35 -15.03 8.68
N VAL A 192 -4.03 -13.75 8.87
CA VAL A 192 -4.21 -12.67 7.88
C VAL A 192 -2.97 -12.49 7.00
N ARG A 193 -1.77 -12.54 7.59
CA ARG A 193 -0.45 -12.39 6.92
C ARG A 193 0.53 -13.50 7.30
N PRO A 194 0.26 -14.77 7.00
CA PRO A 194 1.08 -15.90 7.49
C PRO A 194 2.55 -15.83 7.04
N GLY A 195 2.83 -15.20 5.89
CA GLY A 195 4.18 -15.01 5.34
C GLY A 195 4.97 -13.85 5.94
N ALA A 196 4.39 -13.01 6.80
CA ALA A 196 5.03 -11.84 7.38
C ALA A 196 5.25 -11.99 8.89
N ARG A 197 5.98 -11.03 9.48
CA ARG A 197 6.25 -10.96 10.92
C ARG A 197 6.05 -9.54 11.43
N TYR A 198 5.18 -9.35 12.41
CA TYR A 198 4.77 -8.04 12.92
C TYR A 198 5.96 -7.18 13.39
N PHE A 199 6.80 -7.73 14.27
CA PHE A 199 7.95 -6.99 14.79
C PHE A 199 9.03 -6.75 13.74
N HIS A 200 9.16 -7.61 12.73
CA HIS A 200 10.05 -7.38 11.61
C HIS A 200 9.59 -6.17 10.78
N SER A 201 8.30 -6.07 10.51
CA SER A 201 7.71 -4.92 9.79
C SER A 201 7.91 -3.59 10.55
N LEU A 202 7.77 -3.60 11.88
CA LEU A 202 8.09 -2.43 12.73
C LEU A 202 9.57 -2.08 12.69
N ARG A 203 10.44 -3.09 12.82
CA ARG A 203 11.90 -2.88 12.77
C ARG A 203 12.36 -2.32 11.44
N LEU A 204 11.74 -2.75 10.34
CA LEU A 204 12.01 -2.20 9.01
C LEU A 204 11.72 -0.69 8.98
N LEU A 205 10.56 -0.24 9.46
CA LEU A 205 10.21 1.19 9.50
C LEU A 205 11.14 1.98 10.41
N GLN A 206 11.49 1.44 11.57
CA GLN A 206 12.46 2.04 12.48
C GLN A 206 13.84 2.16 11.81
N ARG A 207 14.29 1.12 11.09
CA ARG A 207 15.59 1.14 10.40
C ARG A 207 15.63 2.21 9.30
N VAL A 208 14.54 2.50 8.63
CA VAL A 208 14.47 3.62 7.67
C VAL A 208 14.82 4.95 8.36
N LYS A 209 14.26 5.19 9.56
CA LYS A 209 14.55 6.39 10.35
C LYS A 209 15.99 6.44 10.88
N GLU A 210 16.61 5.30 11.17
CA GLU A 210 18.01 5.22 11.55
C GLU A 210 18.93 5.56 10.35
N LEU A 211 18.55 5.14 9.14
CA LEU A 211 19.31 5.41 7.91
C LEU A 211 19.13 6.83 7.41
N ASP A 212 17.90 7.35 7.45
CA ASP A 212 17.58 8.73 7.08
C ASP A 212 16.49 9.29 8.01
N PRO A 213 16.85 10.02 9.08
CA PRO A 213 15.91 10.63 10.01
C PRO A 213 14.97 11.66 9.35
N THR A 214 15.33 12.17 8.17
CA THR A 214 14.54 13.18 7.45
C THR A 214 13.47 12.56 6.56
N MET A 215 13.58 11.28 6.21
CA MET A 215 12.61 10.57 5.38
C MET A 215 11.26 10.43 6.12
N PHE A 216 10.16 10.73 5.44
CA PHE A 216 8.85 10.45 6.00
C PHE A 216 8.57 8.95 5.97
N THR A 217 8.10 8.41 7.10
CA THR A 217 7.64 7.02 7.19
C THR A 217 6.14 6.95 7.32
N LYS A 218 5.56 5.96 6.66
CA LYS A 218 4.13 5.73 6.62
C LYS A 218 3.82 4.26 6.86
N SER A 219 2.71 4.00 7.53
CA SER A 219 2.18 2.65 7.67
C SER A 219 0.65 2.66 7.66
N GLY A 220 0.06 1.49 7.50
CA GLY A 220 -1.39 1.35 7.47
C GLY A 220 -1.86 0.02 8.05
N ILE A 221 -3.08 0.05 8.54
CA ILE A 221 -3.83 -1.14 8.95
C ILE A 221 -5.24 -1.12 8.37
N MET A 222 -5.79 -2.31 8.24
CA MET A 222 -7.20 -2.52 7.98
C MET A 222 -7.89 -2.92 9.28
N VAL A 223 -9.14 -2.46 9.45
CA VAL A 223 -10.02 -2.84 10.55
C VAL A 223 -11.24 -3.60 10.03
N GLY A 224 -11.86 -4.40 10.90
CA GLY A 224 -12.96 -5.28 10.56
C GLY A 224 -12.52 -6.70 10.17
N LEU A 225 -11.31 -7.10 10.58
CA LEU A 225 -10.71 -8.43 10.41
C LEU A 225 -10.91 -9.33 11.64
N GLY A 226 -11.45 -8.80 12.77
CA GLY A 226 -11.62 -9.50 14.04
C GLY A 226 -10.77 -8.94 15.19
N GLU A 227 -10.07 -7.82 14.94
CA GLU A 227 -9.31 -7.10 15.95
C GLU A 227 -10.23 -6.40 16.97
N ASP A 228 -9.75 -6.27 18.21
CA ASP A 228 -10.35 -5.41 19.21
C ASP A 228 -9.76 -4.00 19.18
N ARG A 229 -10.48 -3.05 19.79
CA ARG A 229 -10.06 -1.64 19.84
C ARG A 229 -8.73 -1.45 20.56
N GLN A 230 -8.47 -2.19 21.64
CA GLN A 230 -7.26 -2.05 22.43
C GLN A 230 -6.03 -2.48 21.63
N SER A 231 -6.13 -3.58 20.89
CA SER A 231 -5.07 -4.05 19.97
C SER A 231 -4.77 -3.02 18.89
N VAL A 232 -5.78 -2.34 18.33
CA VAL A 232 -5.56 -1.25 17.35
C VAL A 232 -4.82 -0.08 17.99
N LEU A 233 -5.17 0.32 19.22
CA LEU A 233 -4.48 1.39 19.95
C LEU A 233 -3.04 1.01 20.30
N GLN A 234 -2.78 -0.26 20.61
CA GLN A 234 -1.42 -0.77 20.86
C GLN A 234 -0.57 -0.71 19.57
N VAL A 235 -1.13 -1.10 18.41
CA VAL A 235 -0.43 -0.97 17.12
C VAL A 235 -0.04 0.49 16.83
N MET A 236 -0.89 1.45 17.21
CA MET A 236 -0.52 2.87 17.08
C MET A 236 0.68 3.23 17.98
N ASP A 237 0.73 2.72 19.23
CA ASP A 237 1.87 2.95 20.13
C ASP A 237 3.15 2.32 19.57
N ASP A 238 3.06 1.09 19.08
CA ASP A 238 4.19 0.38 18.47
C ASP A 238 4.72 1.12 17.23
N MET A 239 3.83 1.62 16.36
CA MET A 239 4.21 2.45 15.22
C MET A 239 4.88 3.76 15.66
N ARG A 240 4.40 4.42 16.72
CA ARG A 240 5.05 5.63 17.24
C ARG A 240 6.41 5.33 17.85
N ALA A 241 6.57 4.17 18.52
CA ALA A 241 7.87 3.72 19.01
C ALA A 241 8.88 3.45 17.86
N ALA A 242 8.39 3.08 16.66
CA ALA A 242 9.16 2.97 15.43
C ALA A 242 9.29 4.29 14.64
N ASP A 243 8.86 5.42 15.23
CA ASP A 243 8.87 6.77 14.66
C ASP A 243 8.11 6.92 13.31
N VAL A 244 7.00 6.22 13.16
CA VAL A 244 6.12 6.35 11.98
C VAL A 244 5.42 7.70 12.00
N ASP A 245 5.54 8.47 10.93
CA ASP A 245 4.97 9.82 10.80
C ASP A 245 3.50 9.82 10.42
N PHE A 246 3.10 8.93 9.50
CA PHE A 246 1.77 8.90 8.89
C PHE A 246 1.10 7.55 9.08
N LEU A 247 -0.16 7.57 9.54
CA LEU A 247 -0.99 6.39 9.74
C LEU A 247 -2.22 6.41 8.83
N THR A 248 -2.47 5.30 8.12
CA THR A 248 -3.72 5.06 7.39
C THR A 248 -4.52 3.94 8.05
N ILE A 249 -5.83 4.14 8.23
CA ILE A 249 -6.76 3.12 8.75
C ILE A 249 -7.95 3.02 7.81
N GLY A 250 -8.17 1.85 7.21
CA GLY A 250 -9.26 1.59 6.29
C GLY A 250 -10.11 0.37 6.67
N GLN A 251 -11.35 0.30 6.21
CA GLN A 251 -12.18 -0.89 6.38
C GLN A 251 -11.68 -2.01 5.46
N TYR A 252 -11.48 -3.19 6.01
CA TYR A 252 -11.29 -4.38 5.20
C TYR A 252 -12.56 -4.69 4.39
N LEU A 253 -12.37 -4.90 3.09
CA LEU A 253 -13.42 -5.33 2.17
C LEU A 253 -13.00 -6.63 1.53
N GLN A 254 -13.74 -7.70 1.80
CA GLN A 254 -13.45 -9.04 1.31
C GLN A 254 -13.56 -9.12 -0.23
N PRO A 255 -12.48 -9.48 -0.95
CA PRO A 255 -12.51 -9.52 -2.43
C PRO A 255 -13.38 -10.66 -2.97
N THR A 256 -13.25 -11.87 -2.44
CA THR A 256 -14.06 -13.05 -2.81
C THR A 256 -14.42 -13.85 -1.56
N PRO A 257 -15.43 -14.74 -1.62
CA PRO A 257 -15.83 -15.57 -0.48
C PRO A 257 -14.75 -16.49 0.10
N ARG A 258 -13.62 -16.71 -0.61
CA ARG A 258 -12.50 -17.53 -0.15
C ARG A 258 -11.39 -16.71 0.53
N HIS A 259 -11.47 -15.38 0.50
CA HIS A 259 -10.57 -14.51 1.26
C HIS A 259 -10.96 -14.49 2.74
N HIS A 260 -10.11 -13.89 3.57
CA HIS A 260 -10.45 -13.69 4.98
C HIS A 260 -11.82 -13.00 5.10
N ARG A 261 -12.67 -13.48 6.00
CA ARG A 261 -14.03 -12.94 6.15
C ARG A 261 -14.00 -11.53 6.73
N VAL A 262 -14.98 -10.71 6.39
CA VAL A 262 -15.25 -9.48 7.15
C VAL A 262 -15.90 -9.89 8.47
N ASP A 263 -15.27 -9.53 9.59
CA ASP A 263 -15.85 -9.76 10.91
C ASP A 263 -16.98 -8.76 11.19
N ARG A 264 -16.68 -7.47 10.97
CA ARG A 264 -17.68 -6.40 11.10
C ARG A 264 -17.36 -5.21 10.20
N PHE A 265 -18.33 -4.36 9.96
CA PHE A 265 -18.12 -3.04 9.38
C PHE A 265 -18.00 -2.01 10.49
N VAL A 266 -16.83 -1.38 10.58
CA VAL A 266 -16.53 -0.32 11.54
C VAL A 266 -17.26 0.95 11.14
N THR A 267 -17.88 1.64 12.09
CA THR A 267 -18.69 2.83 11.80
C THR A 267 -17.82 4.06 11.53
N PRO A 268 -18.32 5.06 10.78
CA PRO A 268 -17.62 6.33 10.58
C PRO A 268 -17.22 7.03 11.89
N GLU A 269 -18.04 6.89 12.93
CA GLU A 269 -17.79 7.45 14.27
C GLU A 269 -16.61 6.78 14.94
N GLU A 270 -16.46 5.46 14.81
CA GLU A 270 -15.30 4.71 15.31
C GLU A 270 -14.03 5.12 14.57
N PHE A 271 -14.09 5.30 13.23
CA PHE A 271 -12.96 5.83 12.46
C PHE A 271 -12.51 7.20 12.95
N LYS A 272 -13.43 8.13 13.22
CA LYS A 272 -13.11 9.42 13.85
C LYS A 272 -12.50 9.25 15.24
N GLY A 273 -12.92 8.21 15.97
CA GLY A 273 -12.32 7.83 17.26
C GLY A 273 -10.87 7.38 17.13
N TYR A 274 -10.56 6.57 16.12
CA TYR A 274 -9.19 6.16 15.80
C TYR A 274 -8.33 7.34 15.35
N GLU A 275 -8.86 8.21 14.50
CA GLU A 275 -8.16 9.41 14.03
C GLU A 275 -7.75 10.32 15.21
N ARG A 276 -8.68 10.64 16.11
CA ARG A 276 -8.38 11.44 17.32
C ARG A 276 -7.34 10.78 18.23
N ALA A 277 -7.45 9.45 18.43
CA ALA A 277 -6.49 8.70 19.23
C ALA A 277 -5.09 8.74 18.61
N ALA A 278 -4.97 8.57 17.31
CA ALA A 278 -3.70 8.60 16.59
C ALA A 278 -3.04 9.99 16.64
N TYR A 279 -3.78 11.06 16.43
CA TYR A 279 -3.24 12.43 16.61
C TYR A 279 -2.80 12.67 18.07
N GLY A 280 -3.58 12.19 19.06
CA GLY A 280 -3.22 12.25 20.48
C GLY A 280 -1.93 11.48 20.83
N LYS A 281 -1.59 10.46 20.05
CA LYS A 281 -0.32 9.70 20.16
C LYS A 281 0.85 10.33 19.40
N GLY A 282 0.64 11.44 18.69
CA GLY A 282 1.70 12.23 18.04
C GLY A 282 2.00 11.85 16.59
N PHE A 283 1.12 11.17 15.88
CA PHE A 283 1.24 11.06 14.42
C PHE A 283 1.12 12.45 13.79
N LEU A 284 1.95 12.74 12.80
CA LEU A 284 1.91 14.02 12.07
C LEU A 284 0.72 14.10 11.12
N MET A 285 0.33 12.96 10.57
CA MET A 285 -0.80 12.83 9.65
C MET A 285 -1.55 11.54 9.91
N VAL A 286 -2.88 11.60 9.84
CA VAL A 286 -3.76 10.43 9.98
C VAL A 286 -4.84 10.51 8.90
N SER A 287 -5.07 9.39 8.21
CA SER A 287 -6.22 9.20 7.32
C SER A 287 -6.99 7.97 7.80
N ALA A 288 -8.17 8.17 8.36
CA ALA A 288 -8.97 7.10 8.96
C ALA A 288 -10.43 7.21 8.52
N THR A 289 -10.78 6.49 7.45
CA THR A 289 -12.16 6.41 6.93
C THR A 289 -12.44 5.00 6.39
N PRO A 290 -13.71 4.61 6.21
CA PRO A 290 -14.04 3.31 5.63
C PRO A 290 -13.38 3.02 4.28
N LEU A 291 -13.18 4.03 3.45
CA LEU A 291 -12.58 3.88 2.12
C LEU A 291 -11.09 4.24 2.06
N THR A 292 -10.46 4.64 3.16
CA THR A 292 -9.01 4.89 3.21
C THR A 292 -8.24 3.65 2.74
N ARG A 293 -7.26 3.88 1.89
CA ARG A 293 -6.24 2.93 1.41
C ARG A 293 -4.88 3.63 1.46
N SER A 294 -3.80 2.87 1.49
CA SER A 294 -2.44 3.42 1.62
C SER A 294 -2.10 4.50 0.60
N SER A 295 -2.64 4.42 -0.62
CA SER A 295 -2.40 5.38 -1.70
C SER A 295 -3.59 6.30 -2.02
N TYR A 296 -4.69 6.21 -1.24
CA TYR A 296 -5.87 7.05 -1.46
C TYR A 296 -5.59 8.47 -1.01
N HIS A 297 -5.72 9.45 -1.93
CA HIS A 297 -5.35 10.87 -1.71
C HIS A 297 -3.90 11.12 -1.26
N ALA A 298 -2.96 10.21 -1.58
CA ALA A 298 -1.58 10.27 -1.08
C ALA A 298 -0.85 11.59 -1.41
N GLY A 299 -1.16 12.24 -2.54
CA GLY A 299 -0.58 13.54 -2.90
C GLY A 299 -1.03 14.68 -1.98
N ASP A 300 -2.34 14.77 -1.70
CA ASP A 300 -2.90 15.77 -0.78
C ASP A 300 -2.40 15.54 0.65
N ASP A 301 -2.35 14.29 1.05
CA ASP A 301 -1.87 13.86 2.36
C ASP A 301 -0.38 14.16 2.55
N PHE A 302 0.44 13.99 1.50
CA PHE A 302 1.87 14.34 1.55
C PHE A 302 2.10 15.85 1.75
N ALA A 303 1.34 16.70 1.05
CA ALA A 303 1.44 18.14 1.22
C ALA A 303 1.11 18.56 2.67
N ARG A 304 0.07 17.97 3.26
CA ARG A 304 -0.33 18.17 4.66
C ARG A 304 0.73 17.65 5.64
N LEU A 305 1.28 16.47 5.38
CA LEU A 305 2.34 15.85 6.18
C LEU A 305 3.58 16.74 6.23
N ARG A 306 4.02 17.26 5.07
CA ARG A 306 5.15 18.19 4.96
C ARG A 306 4.90 19.48 5.74
N ALA A 307 3.71 20.07 5.61
CA ALA A 307 3.33 21.26 6.36
C ALA A 307 3.32 21.03 7.87
N ALA A 308 2.79 19.89 8.34
CA ALA A 308 2.79 19.51 9.75
C ALA A 308 4.21 19.36 10.32
N ARG A 309 5.15 18.75 9.55
CA ARG A 309 6.56 18.65 9.98
C ARG A 309 7.21 20.02 10.09
N LEU A 310 7.02 20.90 9.11
CA LEU A 310 7.58 22.26 9.16
C LEU A 310 7.05 23.05 10.35
N ALA A 311 5.76 22.93 10.65
CA ALA A 311 5.17 23.57 11.83
C ALA A 311 5.79 23.05 13.13
N LYS A 312 6.01 21.73 13.23
CA LYS A 312 6.66 21.11 14.42
C LYS A 312 8.12 21.55 14.60
N LEU A 313 8.87 21.72 13.51
CA LEU A 313 10.26 22.18 13.56
C LEU A 313 10.35 23.70 13.81
N GLY A 314 9.38 24.51 13.37
CA GLY A 314 9.34 25.95 13.60
C GLY A 314 8.84 26.36 14.99
N THR A 315 8.34 25.42 15.79
CA THR A 315 7.87 25.60 17.17
C THR A 315 8.89 25.09 18.21
N ALA A 316 10.00 24.52 17.77
CA ALA A 316 11.11 24.09 18.60
C ALA A 316 12.27 25.09 18.51
#